data_03aa0cb2f26148065ab729801e7279dc
#
_entry.id   03aa0cb2f26148065ab729801e7279dc
#
_cell.length_a   1.000
_cell.length_b   1.000
_cell.length_c   1.000
_cell.angle_alpha   90.00
_cell.angle_beta   90.00
_cell.angle_gamma   90.00
#
_symmetry.space_group_name_H-M   'P 1'
#
loop_
_entity.id
_entity.type
_entity.pdbx_description
1 polymer ?
#
loop_
_entity_poly.entity_id
_entity_poly.type
_entity_poly.pdbx_seq_one_letter_code
_entity_poly.pdbx_strand_id
1 'polypeptide(L)'
;MMQRVRRKISSIDNRIHWLESEILEIQERLETITEEGTIYPTQKDGNVKWYVWKNGRREYLSKKNDKEIRNLVNKKYMELYLKDTINELRLLETNRKARK
;
A
#
# COMPACT_ATOMS: atom_id res chain seq x y z
N MET A 1 -10.48 34.54 12.61
CA MET A 1 -11.66 33.70 12.46
C MET A 1 -11.90 33.21 11.04
N MET A 2 -11.82 34.07 10.07
CA MET A 2 -11.87 33.64 8.66
C MET A 2 -10.78 32.66 8.30
N GLN A 3 -9.61 32.78 8.92
CA GLN A 3 -8.49 31.87 8.70
C GLN A 3 -8.78 30.43 9.13
N ARG A 4 -9.63 30.22 10.15
CA ARG A 4 -10.01 28.86 10.61
C ARG A 4 -10.90 28.15 9.59
N VAL A 5 -11.82 28.87 8.96
CA VAL A 5 -12.70 28.31 7.92
C VAL A 5 -11.88 27.97 6.68
N ARG A 6 -10.98 28.85 6.29
CA ARG A 6 -10.05 28.62 5.18
C ARG A 6 -9.14 27.41 5.46
N ARG A 7 -8.69 27.25 6.71
CA ARG A 7 -7.84 26.13 7.11
C ARG A 7 -8.58 24.78 6.97
N LYS A 8 -9.88 24.72 7.24
CA LYS A 8 -10.66 23.49 7.07
C LYS A 8 -10.80 23.11 5.61
N ILE A 9 -11.12 24.05 4.74
CA ILE A 9 -11.22 23.84 3.30
C ILE A 9 -9.84 23.49 2.73
N SER A 10 -8.84 24.28 3.12
CA SER A 10 -7.44 24.06 2.75
C SER A 10 -6.92 22.72 3.27
N SER A 11 -7.38 22.29 4.43
CA SER A 11 -7.01 21.01 5.03
C SER A 11 -7.48 19.80 4.21
N ILE A 12 -8.69 19.85 3.67
CA ILE A 12 -9.21 18.80 2.80
C ILE A 12 -8.46 18.76 1.48
N ASP A 13 -8.26 19.92 0.86
CA ASP A 13 -7.52 20.01 -0.39
C ASP A 13 -6.05 19.59 -0.21
N ASN A 14 -5.43 20.00 0.89
CA ASN A 14 -4.08 19.58 1.21
C ASN A 14 -3.99 18.07 1.43
N ARG A 15 -4.99 17.48 2.07
CA ARG A 15 -5.04 16.02 2.25
C ARG A 15 -5.16 15.31 0.92
N ILE A 16 -6.00 15.81 0.02
CA ILE A 16 -6.14 15.24 -1.33
C ILE A 16 -4.81 15.30 -2.08
N HIS A 17 -4.13 16.44 -2.07
CA HIS A 17 -2.81 16.58 -2.71
C HIS A 17 -1.78 15.65 -2.10
N TRP A 18 -1.79 15.52 -0.78
CA TRP A 18 -0.87 14.61 -0.09
C TRP A 18 -1.12 13.16 -0.49
N LEU A 19 -2.40 12.75 -0.56
CA LEU A 19 -2.76 11.39 -0.96
C LEU A 19 -2.36 11.11 -2.42
N GLU A 20 -2.58 12.08 -3.32
CA GLU A 20 -2.17 11.95 -4.71
C GLU A 20 -0.66 11.78 -4.83
N SER A 21 0.11 12.55 -4.07
CA SER A 21 1.57 12.44 -4.04
C SER A 21 2.03 11.08 -3.49
N GLU A 22 1.37 10.60 -2.42
CA GLU A 22 1.67 9.29 -1.84
C GLU A 22 1.41 8.17 -2.84
N ILE A 23 0.30 8.24 -3.56
CA ILE A 23 -0.03 7.23 -4.56
C ILE A 23 1.07 7.14 -5.62
N LEU A 24 1.52 8.28 -6.13
CA LEU A 24 2.59 8.31 -7.14
C LEU A 24 3.89 7.74 -6.58
N GLU A 25 4.25 8.12 -5.37
CA GLU A 25 5.48 7.65 -4.73
C GLU A 25 5.45 6.14 -4.50
N ILE A 26 4.33 5.62 -4.02
CA ILE A 26 4.17 4.18 -3.79
C ILE A 26 4.25 3.42 -5.11
N GLN A 27 3.60 3.92 -6.15
CA GLN A 27 3.64 3.30 -7.49
C GLN A 27 5.06 3.24 -8.03
N GLU A 28 5.84 4.31 -7.86
CA GLU A 28 7.24 4.34 -8.26
C GLU A 28 8.08 3.32 -7.49
N ARG A 29 7.85 3.20 -6.18
CA ARG A 29 8.56 2.22 -5.36
C ARG A 29 8.21 0.79 -5.74
N LEU A 30 6.93 0.53 -6.04
CA LEU A 30 6.50 -0.79 -6.48
C LEU A 30 7.16 -1.21 -7.78
N GLU A 31 7.40 -0.27 -8.70
CA GLU A 31 8.08 -0.53 -9.96
C GLU A 31 9.54 -0.98 -9.77
N THR A 32 10.16 -0.60 -8.64
CA THR A 32 11.55 -1.00 -8.36
C THR A 32 11.67 -2.43 -7.84
N ILE A 33 10.56 -3.05 -7.42
CA ILE A 33 10.57 -4.40 -6.91
C ILE A 33 10.36 -5.37 -8.07
N THR A 34 11.38 -6.15 -8.38
CA THR A 34 11.36 -7.08 -9.51
C THR A 34 10.83 -8.47 -9.14
N GLU A 35 10.78 -8.79 -7.87
CA GLU A 35 10.26 -10.07 -7.41
C GLU A 35 8.77 -10.20 -7.71
N GLU A 36 8.39 -11.30 -8.32
CA GLU A 36 7.01 -11.59 -8.67
C GLU A 36 6.38 -12.54 -7.66
N GLY A 37 5.05 -12.45 -7.54
CA GLY A 37 4.29 -13.36 -6.71
C GLY A 37 3.70 -12.70 -5.48
N THR A 38 2.86 -13.46 -4.79
CA THR A 38 2.21 -13.03 -3.56
C THR A 38 2.76 -13.87 -2.42
N ILE A 39 3.36 -13.19 -1.43
CA ILE A 39 3.93 -13.85 -0.27
C ILE A 39 2.86 -14.01 0.82
N TYR A 40 2.95 -15.10 1.55
CA TYR A 40 2.11 -15.31 2.71
C TYR A 40 2.84 -16.17 3.75
N PRO A 41 2.61 -15.88 5.03
CA PRO A 41 3.18 -16.69 6.10
C PRO A 41 2.26 -17.87 6.42
N THR A 42 2.88 -18.99 6.82
CA THR A 42 2.18 -20.12 7.39
C THR A 42 2.80 -20.43 8.73
N GLN A 43 1.97 -20.53 9.75
CA GLN A 43 2.45 -20.88 11.08
C GLN A 43 2.28 -22.36 11.32
N LYS A 44 3.38 -23.02 11.65
CA LYS A 44 3.39 -24.45 11.95
C LYS A 44 4.35 -24.73 13.08
N ASP A 45 3.86 -25.38 14.14
CA ASP A 45 4.66 -25.74 15.31
C ASP A 45 5.42 -24.57 15.95
N GLY A 46 4.77 -23.41 16.01
CA GLY A 46 5.35 -22.21 16.58
C GLY A 46 6.32 -21.47 15.68
N ASN A 47 6.60 -21.99 14.49
CA ASN A 47 7.51 -21.37 13.52
C ASN A 47 6.75 -20.78 12.35
N VAL A 48 7.21 -19.65 11.87
CA VAL A 48 6.65 -19.00 10.68
C VAL A 48 7.44 -19.49 9.48
N LYS A 49 6.73 -20.04 8.50
CA LYS A 49 7.30 -20.41 7.21
C LYS A 49 6.70 -19.53 6.14
N TRP A 50 7.55 -19.07 5.21
CA TRP A 50 7.13 -18.20 4.13
C TRP A 50 6.96 -18.96 2.85
N TYR A 51 5.87 -18.67 2.16
CA TYR A 51 5.56 -19.24 0.85
C TYR A 51 5.23 -18.11 -0.11
N VAL A 52 5.50 -18.35 -1.37
CA VAL A 52 5.12 -17.42 -2.44
C VAL A 52 4.23 -18.16 -3.44
N TRP A 53 3.18 -17.50 -3.84
CA TRP A 53 2.28 -17.95 -4.89
C TRP A 53 2.71 -17.26 -6.17
N LYS A 54 3.20 -18.04 -7.12
CA LYS A 54 3.81 -17.52 -8.33
C LYS A 54 3.49 -18.45 -9.50
N ASN A 55 2.95 -17.87 -10.58
CA ASN A 55 2.60 -18.64 -11.79
C ASN A 55 1.71 -19.87 -11.50
N GLY A 56 0.74 -19.71 -10.59
CA GLY A 56 -0.15 -20.78 -10.21
C GLY A 56 0.48 -21.87 -9.35
N ARG A 57 1.68 -21.63 -8.86
CA ARG A 57 2.40 -22.58 -8.02
C ARG A 57 2.75 -21.98 -6.67
N ARG A 58 2.75 -22.83 -5.68
CA ARG A 58 3.18 -22.50 -4.34
C ARG A 58 4.63 -22.92 -4.16
N GLU A 59 5.49 -21.98 -3.80
CA GLU A 59 6.90 -22.24 -3.55
C GLU A 59 7.26 -21.89 -2.12
N TYR A 60 8.07 -22.73 -1.48
CA TYR A 60 8.59 -22.46 -0.16
C TYR A 60 9.81 -21.54 -0.25
N LEU A 61 9.83 -20.51 0.61
CA LEU A 61 10.97 -19.60 0.71
C LEU A 61 11.74 -19.89 2.00
N SER A 62 12.95 -20.39 1.86
CA SER A 62 13.82 -20.71 3.00
C SER A 62 14.46 -19.44 3.57
N LYS A 63 15.11 -19.57 4.72
CA LYS A 63 15.86 -18.46 5.36
C LYS A 63 16.94 -17.90 4.45
N LYS A 64 17.45 -18.68 3.51
CA LYS A 64 18.45 -18.23 2.54
C LYS A 64 17.88 -17.18 1.59
N ASN A 65 16.56 -17.13 1.43
CA ASN A 65 15.86 -16.17 0.57
C ASN A 65 15.40 -14.94 1.33
N ASP A 66 16.12 -14.54 2.38
CA ASP A 66 15.72 -13.43 3.25
C ASP A 66 15.47 -12.13 2.47
N LYS A 67 16.33 -11.81 1.52
CA LYS A 67 16.18 -10.60 0.70
C LYS A 67 14.90 -10.67 -0.14
N GLU A 68 14.62 -11.81 -0.76
CA GLU A 68 13.41 -12.02 -1.55
C GLU A 68 12.17 -11.92 -0.67
N ILE A 69 12.21 -12.53 0.51
CA ILE A 69 11.11 -12.46 1.49
C ILE A 69 10.84 -11.01 1.86
N ARG A 70 11.86 -10.24 2.20
CA ARG A 70 11.72 -8.83 2.58
C ARG A 70 11.12 -8.02 1.45
N ASN A 71 11.59 -8.22 0.22
CA ASN A 71 11.09 -7.47 -0.94
C ASN A 71 9.62 -7.80 -1.20
N LEU A 72 9.24 -9.07 -1.12
CA LEU A 72 7.86 -9.49 -1.33
C LEU A 72 6.94 -9.03 -0.19
N VAL A 73 7.41 -9.04 1.04
CA VAL A 73 6.66 -8.51 2.19
C VAL A 73 6.43 -7.00 2.01
N ASN A 74 7.47 -6.27 1.65
CA ASN A 74 7.37 -4.84 1.39
C ASN A 74 6.43 -4.54 0.23
N LYS A 75 6.50 -5.33 -0.82
CA LYS A 75 5.61 -5.21 -1.97
C LYS A 75 4.14 -5.37 -1.55
N LYS A 76 3.85 -6.43 -0.81
CA LYS A 76 2.49 -6.68 -0.31
C LYS A 76 1.99 -5.57 0.58
N TYR A 77 2.84 -5.10 1.49
CA TYR A 77 2.51 -4.00 2.38
C TYR A 77 2.19 -2.72 1.58
N MET A 78 3.03 -2.40 0.60
CA MET A 78 2.83 -1.21 -0.23
C MET A 78 1.57 -1.32 -1.10
N GLU A 79 1.26 -2.51 -1.61
CA GLU A 79 0.03 -2.75 -2.38
C GLU A 79 -1.21 -2.52 -1.53
N LEU A 80 -1.21 -3.00 -0.28
CA LEU A 80 -2.32 -2.78 0.64
C LEU A 80 -2.43 -1.31 1.02
N TYR A 81 -1.32 -0.67 1.31
CA TYR A 81 -1.28 0.75 1.63
C TYR A 81 -1.78 1.59 0.46
N LEU A 82 -1.37 1.24 -0.76
CA LEU A 82 -1.83 1.91 -1.97
C LEU A 82 -3.35 1.80 -2.12
N LYS A 83 -3.90 0.61 -1.91
CA LYS A 83 -5.34 0.38 -1.98
C LYS A 83 -6.09 1.25 -0.97
N ASP A 84 -5.62 1.29 0.28
CA ASP A 84 -6.23 2.09 1.33
C ASP A 84 -6.14 3.59 1.02
N THR A 85 -5.01 4.02 0.49
CA THR A 85 -4.78 5.42 0.11
C THR A 85 -5.72 5.84 -1.02
N ILE A 86 -5.89 5.00 -2.03
CA ILE A 86 -6.81 5.25 -3.14
C ILE A 86 -8.25 5.32 -2.62
N ASN A 87 -8.64 4.43 -1.71
CA ASN A 87 -9.98 4.44 -1.14
C ASN A 87 -10.25 5.71 -0.35
N GLU A 88 -9.28 6.17 0.45
CA GLU A 88 -9.41 7.42 1.19
C GLU A 88 -9.58 8.60 0.23
N LEU A 89 -8.78 8.65 -0.83
CA LEU A 89 -8.87 9.71 -1.83
C LEU A 89 -10.26 9.74 -2.47
N ARG A 90 -10.80 8.59 -2.85
CA ARG A 90 -12.13 8.48 -3.43
C ARG A 90 -13.21 9.00 -2.48
N LEU A 91 -13.11 8.67 -1.21
CA LEU A 91 -14.06 9.13 -0.20
C LEU A 91 -14.02 10.65 -0.06
N LEU A 92 -12.84 11.24 -0.04
CA LEU A 92 -12.68 12.69 0.07
C LEU A 92 -13.20 13.41 -1.18
N GLU A 93 -12.91 12.90 -2.35
CA GLU A 93 -13.39 13.46 -3.62
C GLU A 93 -14.90 13.37 -3.73
N THR A 94 -15.51 12.25 -3.35
CA THR A 94 -16.95 12.07 -3.34
C THR A 94 -17.61 13.06 -2.39
N ASN A 95 -17.05 13.23 -1.21
CA ASN A 95 -17.54 14.18 -0.22
C ASN A 95 -17.48 15.62 -0.75
N ARG A 96 -16.37 15.96 -1.40
CA ARG A 96 -16.20 17.28 -1.98
C ARG A 96 -17.23 17.57 -3.08
N LYS A 97 -17.54 16.58 -3.92
CA LYS A 97 -18.55 16.69 -4.96
C LYS A 97 -19.97 16.80 -4.38
N ALA A 98 -20.24 16.06 -3.33
CA ALA A 98 -21.56 16.04 -2.69
C ALA A 98 -21.94 17.38 -2.05
N ARG A 99 -20.94 18.21 -1.71
CA ARG A 99 -21.15 19.54 -1.11
C ARG A 99 -21.47 20.64 -2.13
N LYS A 100 -21.34 20.33 -3.37
CA LYS A 100 -21.74 21.27 -4.43
C LYS A 100 -23.20 21.04 -4.80
#